data_5d960c6a110b692e909095008f67bc0b
#
_entry.id   5d960c6a110b692e909095008f67bc0b
#
_cell.length_a   1.000
_cell.length_b   1.000
_cell.length_c   1.000
_cell.angle_alpha   90.00
_cell.angle_beta   90.00
_cell.angle_gamma   90.00
#
_symmetry.space_group_name_H-M   'P 1'
#
loop_
_entity.id
_entity.type
_entity.pdbx_description
1 polymer ?
#
loop_
_entity_poly.entity_id
_entity_poly.type
_entity_poly.pdbx_seq_one_letter_code
_entity_poly.pdbx_strand_id
1 'polypeptide(L)'
;MWKWEVEDPRGVFVVVHGAFEHQGRYKWLTEMWKASKMNVVLGDLPGQGTSTRKRGHIDSFNEYIETICKWVDEARVYDLPIFMLGHSMGGLAVIRTLQEKQLPVKAAVLSSPCLGLTNPPPKGLQLAAKALNVVAPSLRLASHMEPKIATRNKEVMQFDENDSLYVTKVSVRWYQELVKAMEQANHNIDKLPSDIPILLMQAGADRIVDKVVVKEWFDKITVNEKLYKEWPKLYHEIFNEPERDEVFKYAKGFIEMQLQKSL
;
A
#
# COMPACT_ATOMS: atom_id res chain seq x y z
N MET A 1 -9.28 12.35 -4.25
CA MET A 1 -8.08 12.69 -3.49
C MET A 1 -8.42 13.79 -2.52
N TRP A 2 -7.87 13.70 -1.30
CA TRP A 2 -8.03 14.66 -0.20
C TRP A 2 -6.66 15.12 0.26
N LYS A 3 -6.58 16.34 0.79
CA LYS A 3 -5.38 16.94 1.36
C LYS A 3 -5.70 17.37 2.79
N TRP A 4 -4.82 17.04 3.69
CA TRP A 4 -4.86 17.49 5.08
C TRP A 4 -3.62 18.32 5.35
N GLU A 5 -3.80 19.57 5.66
CA GLU A 5 -2.75 20.55 5.88
C GLU A 5 -2.60 20.85 7.36
N VAL A 6 -1.40 21.20 7.76
CA VAL A 6 -1.07 21.62 9.12
C VAL A 6 -0.31 22.94 9.09
N GLU A 7 -0.27 23.62 10.20
CA GLU A 7 0.56 24.82 10.39
C GLU A 7 2.03 24.42 10.52
N ASP A 8 2.92 25.14 9.81
CA ASP A 8 4.37 24.88 9.76
C ASP A 8 4.73 23.41 9.42
N PRO A 9 4.35 22.91 8.26
CA PRO A 9 4.62 21.53 7.89
C PRO A 9 6.10 21.29 7.62
N ARG A 10 6.62 20.13 8.00
CA ARG A 10 8.02 19.71 7.78
C ARG A 10 8.20 18.78 6.59
N GLY A 11 7.09 18.30 6.02
CA GLY A 11 7.08 17.39 4.88
C GLY A 11 5.65 17.02 4.50
N VAL A 12 5.54 16.21 3.47
CA VAL A 12 4.26 15.72 2.94
C VAL A 12 4.27 14.21 2.82
N PHE A 13 3.24 13.55 3.35
CA PHE A 13 3.01 12.13 3.10
C PHE A 13 2.03 11.94 1.95
N VAL A 14 2.42 11.11 0.97
CA VAL A 14 1.51 10.49 0.01
C VAL A 14 1.20 9.10 0.52
N VAL A 15 -0.04 8.87 0.97
CA VAL A 15 -0.47 7.59 1.55
C VAL A 15 -1.27 6.81 0.50
N VAL A 16 -0.91 5.53 0.32
CA VAL A 16 -1.53 4.63 -0.67
C VAL A 16 -2.14 3.45 0.05
N HIS A 17 -3.47 3.37 0.01
CA HIS A 17 -4.26 2.35 0.70
C HIS A 17 -4.17 0.96 0.03
N GLY A 18 -4.54 -0.09 0.77
CA GLY A 18 -4.55 -1.47 0.31
C GLY A 18 -5.73 -1.84 -0.60
N ALA A 19 -5.82 -3.12 -0.92
CA ALA A 19 -6.94 -3.66 -1.68
C ALA A 19 -8.23 -3.65 -0.84
N PHE A 20 -9.37 -3.45 -1.52
CA PHE A 20 -10.71 -3.44 -0.93
C PHE A 20 -11.03 -2.23 -0.05
N GLU A 21 -10.01 -1.47 0.32
CA GLU A 21 -10.05 -0.32 1.22
C GLU A 21 -10.42 1.00 0.53
N HIS A 22 -10.40 2.05 1.33
CA HIS A 22 -10.54 3.44 0.89
C HIS A 22 -9.87 4.40 1.90
N GLN A 23 -9.73 5.66 1.52
CA GLN A 23 -9.05 6.68 2.32
C GLN A 23 -9.62 6.85 3.75
N GLY A 24 -10.93 6.64 3.95
CA GLY A 24 -11.60 6.81 5.24
C GLY A 24 -11.07 5.90 6.36
N ARG A 25 -10.47 4.75 6.00
CA ARG A 25 -9.85 3.82 6.96
C ARG A 25 -8.52 4.33 7.53
N TYR A 26 -7.94 5.37 6.92
CA TYR A 26 -6.65 5.97 7.32
C TYR A 26 -6.79 7.20 8.22
N LYS A 27 -7.99 7.48 8.74
CA LYS A 27 -8.25 8.66 9.58
C LYS A 27 -7.28 8.76 10.76
N TRP A 28 -7.12 7.68 11.53
CA TRP A 28 -6.19 7.64 12.67
C TRP A 28 -4.75 7.93 12.24
N LEU A 29 -4.26 7.25 11.21
CA LEU A 29 -2.89 7.42 10.69
C LEU A 29 -2.65 8.83 10.17
N THR A 30 -3.65 9.41 9.48
CA THR A 30 -3.61 10.80 9.01
C THR A 30 -3.48 11.78 10.17
N GLU A 31 -4.27 11.63 11.23
CA GLU A 31 -4.18 12.51 12.42
C GLU A 31 -2.81 12.36 13.12
N MET A 32 -2.24 11.16 13.17
CA MET A 32 -0.91 10.94 13.75
C MET A 32 0.20 11.64 12.94
N TRP A 33 0.13 11.61 11.60
CA TRP A 33 1.08 12.34 10.77
C TRP A 33 0.88 13.86 10.89
N LYS A 34 -0.35 14.36 10.93
CA LYS A 34 -0.64 15.77 11.19
C LYS A 34 -0.09 16.24 12.53
N ALA A 35 -0.28 15.46 13.60
CA ALA A 35 0.31 15.73 14.91
C ALA A 35 1.86 15.73 14.89
N SER A 36 2.46 15.10 13.88
CA SER A 36 3.90 15.11 13.62
C SER A 36 4.36 16.22 12.67
N LYS A 37 3.51 17.23 12.41
CA LYS A 37 3.77 18.36 11.50
C LYS A 37 3.99 17.90 10.04
N MET A 38 3.22 16.93 9.57
CA MET A 38 3.26 16.47 8.19
C MET A 38 1.93 16.77 7.51
N ASN A 39 1.97 17.37 6.32
CA ASN A 39 0.81 17.37 5.42
C ASN A 39 0.56 15.95 4.91
N VAL A 40 -0.69 15.63 4.59
CA VAL A 40 -1.05 14.30 4.05
C VAL A 40 -1.86 14.45 2.77
N VAL A 41 -1.46 13.72 1.75
CA VAL A 41 -2.20 13.54 0.49
C VAL A 41 -2.62 12.08 0.41
N LEU A 42 -3.91 11.82 0.27
CA LEU A 42 -4.46 10.48 0.19
C LEU A 42 -5.74 10.51 -0.65
N GLY A 43 -5.99 9.48 -1.43
CA GLY A 43 -7.20 9.35 -2.22
C GLY A 43 -7.67 7.92 -2.31
N ASP A 44 -8.78 7.71 -3.02
CA ASP A 44 -9.22 6.37 -3.37
C ASP A 44 -8.60 5.98 -4.71
N LEU A 45 -7.96 4.81 -4.75
CA LEU A 45 -7.41 4.23 -5.97
C LEU A 45 -8.53 3.88 -6.96
N PRO A 46 -8.29 3.87 -8.28
CA PRO A 46 -9.26 3.46 -9.28
C PRO A 46 -9.96 2.15 -8.93
N GLY A 47 -11.29 2.15 -8.98
CA GLY A 47 -12.10 0.99 -8.61
C GLY A 47 -12.25 0.70 -7.11
N GLN A 48 -11.73 1.55 -6.23
CA GLN A 48 -11.84 1.44 -4.78
C GLN A 48 -12.63 2.61 -4.19
N GLY A 49 -13.18 2.42 -2.99
CA GLY A 49 -13.84 3.47 -2.22
C GLY A 49 -14.92 4.23 -3.00
N THR A 50 -14.82 5.58 -3.00
CA THR A 50 -15.71 6.52 -3.69
C THR A 50 -15.30 6.78 -5.14
N SER A 51 -14.31 6.05 -5.67
CA SER A 51 -13.87 6.17 -7.06
C SER A 51 -15.07 6.05 -8.02
N THR A 52 -15.13 6.92 -9.03
CA THR A 52 -16.15 6.89 -10.08
C THR A 52 -16.02 5.72 -11.05
N ARG A 53 -14.90 5.02 -10.98
CA ARG A 53 -14.65 3.80 -11.76
C ARG A 53 -15.54 2.66 -11.27
N LYS A 54 -15.76 1.65 -12.12
CA LYS A 54 -16.46 0.42 -11.74
C LYS A 54 -15.76 -0.24 -10.57
N ARG A 55 -16.44 -0.32 -9.42
CA ARG A 55 -15.84 -0.82 -8.18
C ARG A 55 -15.33 -2.25 -8.33
N GLY A 56 -14.13 -2.49 -7.82
CA GLY A 56 -13.42 -3.76 -7.91
C GLY A 56 -12.90 -4.09 -9.32
N HIS A 57 -12.72 -3.08 -10.18
CA HIS A 57 -12.23 -3.28 -11.54
C HIS A 57 -11.22 -2.21 -11.93
N ILE A 58 -10.17 -2.63 -12.61
CA ILE A 58 -9.21 -1.82 -13.37
C ILE A 58 -8.96 -2.51 -14.72
N ASP A 59 -8.57 -1.78 -15.72
CA ASP A 59 -8.11 -2.33 -16.99
C ASP A 59 -6.62 -2.69 -16.96
N SER A 60 -5.83 -1.93 -16.19
CA SER A 60 -4.39 -2.14 -15.99
C SER A 60 -3.93 -1.65 -14.64
N PHE A 61 -2.93 -2.31 -14.04
CA PHE A 61 -2.27 -1.85 -12.80
C PHE A 61 -1.62 -0.47 -12.95
N ASN A 62 -1.30 -0.06 -14.18
CA ASN A 62 -0.80 1.28 -14.49
C ASN A 62 -1.76 2.40 -14.07
N GLU A 63 -3.06 2.14 -13.96
CA GLU A 63 -4.00 3.13 -13.44
C GLU A 63 -3.68 3.54 -12.00
N TYR A 64 -3.17 2.60 -11.19
CA TYR A 64 -2.69 2.90 -9.84
C TYR A 64 -1.41 3.73 -9.87
N ILE A 65 -0.45 3.34 -10.72
CA ILE A 65 0.83 4.06 -10.89
C ILE A 65 0.56 5.52 -11.29
N GLU A 66 -0.25 5.74 -12.33
CA GLU A 66 -0.59 7.09 -12.80
C GLU A 66 -1.38 7.90 -11.75
N THR A 67 -2.22 7.23 -10.96
CA THR A 67 -2.94 7.88 -9.87
C THR A 67 -1.98 8.34 -8.76
N ILE A 68 -1.03 7.50 -8.40
CA ILE A 68 0.00 7.81 -7.40
C ILE A 68 0.89 8.95 -7.89
N CYS A 69 1.29 8.96 -9.17
CA CYS A 69 2.05 10.07 -9.76
C CYS A 69 1.30 11.40 -9.61
N LYS A 70 -0.01 11.43 -9.89
CA LYS A 70 -0.83 12.64 -9.69
C LYS A 70 -0.85 13.07 -8.21
N TRP A 71 -0.90 12.13 -7.26
CA TRP A 71 -0.86 12.47 -5.84
C TRP A 71 0.51 13.02 -5.41
N VAL A 72 1.59 12.51 -5.99
CA VAL A 72 2.94 13.07 -5.79
C VAL A 72 3.05 14.47 -6.40
N ASP A 73 2.50 14.70 -7.60
CA ASP A 73 2.47 16.03 -8.22
C ASP A 73 1.71 17.04 -7.37
N GLU A 74 0.60 16.64 -6.76
CA GLU A 74 -0.14 17.46 -5.81
C GLU A 74 0.64 17.72 -4.49
N ALA A 75 1.46 16.78 -4.07
CA ALA A 75 2.33 16.96 -2.92
C ALA A 75 3.50 17.92 -3.20
N ARG A 76 3.98 17.99 -4.46
CA ARG A 76 5.06 18.91 -4.86
C ARG A 76 4.69 20.39 -4.71
N VAL A 77 3.40 20.72 -4.74
CA VAL A 77 2.92 22.11 -4.59
C VAL A 77 3.37 22.75 -3.26
N TYR A 78 3.64 21.91 -2.26
CA TYR A 78 4.07 22.41 -0.94
C TYR A 78 5.57 22.76 -0.87
N ASP A 79 6.37 22.39 -1.86
CA ASP A 79 7.84 22.58 -1.87
C ASP A 79 8.54 22.04 -0.62
N LEU A 80 8.12 20.87 -0.17
CA LEU A 80 8.57 20.17 1.04
C LEU A 80 9.04 18.75 0.70
N PRO A 81 9.87 18.13 1.57
CA PRO A 81 10.22 16.71 1.42
C PRO A 81 9.00 15.83 1.32
N ILE A 82 8.91 14.98 0.29
CA ILE A 82 7.79 14.08 0.03
C ILE A 82 8.16 12.68 0.51
N PHE A 83 7.29 12.09 1.31
CA PHE A 83 7.39 10.72 1.77
C PHE A 83 6.22 9.89 1.23
N MET A 84 6.46 8.63 0.91
CA MET A 84 5.39 7.72 0.52
C MET A 84 5.15 6.69 1.63
N LEU A 85 3.88 6.36 1.87
CA LEU A 85 3.50 5.22 2.70
C LEU A 85 2.51 4.37 1.91
N GLY A 86 2.85 3.09 1.69
CA GLY A 86 1.96 2.15 1.02
C GLY A 86 1.69 0.92 1.87
N HIS A 87 0.41 0.55 2.01
CA HIS A 87 -0.01 -0.66 2.70
C HIS A 87 -0.49 -1.73 1.73
N SER A 88 -0.06 -2.99 1.92
CA SER A 88 -0.56 -4.14 1.15
C SER A 88 -0.44 -3.93 -0.37
N MET A 89 -1.55 -3.97 -1.12
CA MET A 89 -1.60 -3.60 -2.54
C MET A 89 -1.07 -2.17 -2.78
N GLY A 90 -1.33 -1.24 -1.88
CA GLY A 90 -0.76 0.11 -1.94
C GLY A 90 0.76 0.12 -1.80
N GLY A 91 1.32 -0.78 -0.97
CA GLY A 91 2.76 -1.01 -0.88
C GLY A 91 3.35 -1.56 -2.17
N LEU A 92 2.67 -2.52 -2.79
CA LEU A 92 3.02 -3.01 -4.14
C LEU A 92 2.95 -1.88 -5.17
N ALA A 93 1.89 -1.06 -5.13
CA ALA A 93 1.73 0.05 -6.06
C ALA A 93 2.82 1.12 -5.89
N VAL A 94 3.24 1.44 -4.66
CA VAL A 94 4.40 2.31 -4.40
C VAL A 94 5.67 1.72 -5.00
N ILE A 95 5.96 0.44 -4.76
CA ILE A 95 7.13 -0.26 -5.33
C ILE A 95 7.10 -0.15 -6.86
N ARG A 96 5.98 -0.52 -7.50
CA ARG A 96 5.84 -0.46 -8.95
C ARG A 96 5.99 0.96 -9.50
N THR A 97 5.44 1.94 -8.79
CA THR A 97 5.59 3.35 -9.17
C THR A 97 7.06 3.78 -9.13
N LEU A 98 7.79 3.45 -8.07
CA LEU A 98 9.22 3.76 -7.96
C LEU A 98 10.10 3.01 -8.98
N GLN A 99 9.68 1.81 -9.40
CA GLN A 99 10.37 1.06 -10.46
C GLN A 99 10.16 1.63 -11.87
N GLU A 100 9.08 2.36 -12.11
CA GLU A 100 8.70 2.84 -13.45
C GLU A 100 8.82 4.35 -13.64
N LYS A 101 8.85 5.11 -12.55
CA LYS A 101 8.80 6.58 -12.59
C LYS A 101 9.90 7.17 -11.72
N GLN A 102 10.53 8.20 -12.23
CA GLN A 102 11.42 9.04 -11.44
C GLN A 102 10.60 10.10 -10.71
N LEU A 103 10.51 10.00 -9.39
CA LEU A 103 9.70 10.87 -8.55
C LEU A 103 10.57 11.52 -7.46
N PRO A 104 10.30 12.77 -7.06
CA PRO A 104 11.04 13.48 -6.03
C PRO A 104 10.63 13.00 -4.63
N VAL A 105 10.79 11.70 -4.37
CA VAL A 105 10.43 11.07 -3.10
C VAL A 105 11.67 10.98 -2.22
N LYS A 106 11.57 11.49 -1.00
CA LYS A 106 12.66 11.51 -0.02
C LYS A 106 12.89 10.14 0.64
N ALA A 107 11.81 9.42 0.93
CA ALA A 107 11.86 8.04 1.44
C ALA A 107 10.49 7.35 1.33
N ALA A 108 10.47 6.02 1.40
CA ALA A 108 9.26 5.21 1.35
C ALA A 108 9.11 4.31 2.58
N VAL A 109 7.88 4.22 3.11
CA VAL A 109 7.46 3.27 4.16
C VAL A 109 6.53 2.25 3.52
N LEU A 110 6.88 0.98 3.59
CA LEU A 110 6.12 -0.14 3.05
C LEU A 110 5.56 -0.96 4.21
N SER A 111 4.24 -1.05 4.31
CA SER A 111 3.53 -1.80 5.34
C SER A 111 2.96 -3.08 4.75
N SER A 112 3.52 -4.23 5.11
CA SER A 112 3.12 -5.56 4.62
C SER A 112 2.82 -5.57 3.11
N PRO A 113 3.77 -5.13 2.23
CA PRO A 113 3.52 -4.96 0.80
C PRO A 113 3.13 -6.26 0.13
N CYS A 114 2.13 -6.24 -0.75
CA CYS A 114 1.58 -7.42 -1.42
C CYS A 114 2.52 -7.92 -2.54
N LEU A 115 3.61 -8.58 -2.16
CA LEU A 115 4.60 -9.16 -3.08
C LEU A 115 4.39 -10.65 -3.36
N GLY A 116 3.54 -11.30 -2.59
CA GLY A 116 3.10 -12.68 -2.72
C GLY A 116 1.92 -12.94 -1.78
N LEU A 117 1.11 -13.94 -2.06
CA LEU A 117 -0.05 -14.33 -1.26
C LEU A 117 0.25 -15.58 -0.43
N THR A 118 -0.19 -15.63 0.83
CA THR A 118 -0.04 -16.81 1.70
C THR A 118 -0.81 -18.01 1.14
N ASN A 119 -2.01 -17.78 0.61
CA ASN A 119 -2.87 -18.81 0.06
C ASN A 119 -3.30 -18.43 -1.38
N PRO A 120 -2.41 -18.56 -2.38
CA PRO A 120 -2.77 -18.29 -3.76
C PRO A 120 -3.78 -19.34 -4.26
N PRO A 121 -4.69 -18.99 -5.19
CA PRO A 121 -5.59 -19.97 -5.80
C PRO A 121 -4.85 -21.15 -6.41
N PRO A 122 -5.42 -22.37 -6.39
CA PRO A 122 -4.81 -23.54 -7.03
C PRO A 122 -4.46 -23.28 -8.52
N LYS A 123 -3.40 -23.91 -9.03
CA LYS A 123 -2.92 -23.69 -10.42
C LYS A 123 -3.99 -23.83 -11.49
N GLY A 124 -4.89 -24.81 -11.35
CA GLY A 124 -6.02 -25.00 -12.27
C GLY A 124 -6.98 -23.81 -12.30
N LEU A 125 -7.27 -23.21 -11.13
CA LEU A 125 -8.11 -22.02 -11.03
C LEU A 125 -7.39 -20.78 -11.57
N GLN A 126 -6.08 -20.66 -11.38
CA GLN A 126 -5.29 -19.59 -11.98
C GLN A 126 -5.31 -19.65 -13.52
N LEU A 127 -5.20 -20.86 -14.09
CA LEU A 127 -5.29 -21.05 -15.55
C LEU A 127 -6.69 -20.72 -16.06
N ALA A 128 -7.74 -21.17 -15.38
CA ALA A 128 -9.12 -20.83 -15.70
C ALA A 128 -9.35 -19.31 -15.63
N ALA A 129 -8.80 -18.63 -14.61
CA ALA A 129 -8.88 -17.18 -14.49
C ALA A 129 -8.15 -16.46 -15.64
N LYS A 130 -7.01 -16.98 -16.11
CA LYS A 130 -6.32 -16.43 -17.29
C LYS A 130 -7.19 -16.52 -18.55
N ALA A 131 -7.81 -17.66 -18.81
CA ALA A 131 -8.73 -17.84 -19.95
C ALA A 131 -9.97 -16.91 -19.80
N LEU A 132 -10.55 -16.84 -18.60
CA LEU A 132 -11.70 -16.00 -18.31
C LEU A 132 -11.39 -14.50 -18.47
N ASN A 133 -10.15 -14.09 -18.18
CA ASN A 133 -9.69 -12.72 -18.38
C ASN A 133 -9.74 -12.26 -19.87
N VAL A 134 -9.67 -13.19 -20.79
CA VAL A 134 -9.79 -12.89 -22.24
C VAL A 134 -11.25 -12.70 -22.62
N VAL A 135 -12.14 -13.58 -22.18
CA VAL A 135 -13.54 -13.61 -22.67
C VAL A 135 -14.51 -12.79 -21.79
N ALA A 136 -14.21 -12.64 -20.50
CA ALA A 136 -15.07 -11.94 -19.53
C ALA A 136 -14.24 -11.18 -18.48
N PRO A 137 -13.37 -10.25 -18.85
CA PRO A 137 -12.44 -9.58 -17.95
C PRO A 137 -13.14 -8.82 -16.81
N SER A 138 -14.32 -8.31 -17.05
CA SER A 138 -15.13 -7.55 -16.08
C SER A 138 -15.99 -8.41 -15.16
N LEU A 139 -16.00 -9.76 -15.33
CA LEU A 139 -16.73 -10.64 -14.41
C LEU A 139 -16.16 -10.50 -13.02
N ARG A 140 -17.03 -10.20 -12.04
CA ARG A 140 -16.65 -9.97 -10.63
C ARG A 140 -16.96 -11.18 -9.77
N LEU A 141 -15.97 -11.59 -8.99
CA LEU A 141 -16.06 -12.69 -8.05
C LEU A 141 -15.91 -12.13 -6.62
N ALA A 142 -16.53 -12.80 -5.65
CA ALA A 142 -16.37 -12.43 -4.25
C ALA A 142 -14.91 -12.61 -3.81
N SER A 143 -14.39 -11.65 -3.05
CA SER A 143 -13.01 -11.68 -2.57
C SER A 143 -12.79 -12.66 -1.41
N HIS A 144 -13.86 -13.04 -0.69
CA HIS A 144 -13.81 -13.83 0.54
C HIS A 144 -12.81 -13.32 1.60
N MET A 145 -12.45 -12.02 1.51
CA MET A 145 -11.58 -11.38 2.48
C MET A 145 -12.41 -11.03 3.72
N GLU A 146 -12.14 -11.72 4.82
CA GLU A 146 -12.82 -11.46 6.10
C GLU A 146 -11.96 -10.52 6.96
N PRO A 147 -12.53 -9.47 7.59
CA PRO A 147 -11.77 -8.53 8.43
C PRO A 147 -10.92 -9.18 9.51
N LYS A 148 -11.40 -10.29 10.10
CA LYS A 148 -10.70 -11.04 11.16
C LYS A 148 -9.35 -11.64 10.78
N ILE A 149 -9.02 -11.75 9.48
CA ILE A 149 -7.69 -12.20 9.03
C ILE A 149 -6.73 -11.03 8.82
N ALA A 150 -7.26 -9.82 8.71
CA ALA A 150 -6.48 -8.62 8.46
C ALA A 150 -6.00 -7.92 9.74
N THR A 151 -6.83 -7.90 10.79
CA THR A 151 -6.50 -7.26 12.07
C THR A 151 -7.12 -8.00 13.25
N ARG A 152 -6.55 -7.84 14.46
CA ARG A 152 -7.11 -8.28 15.76
C ARG A 152 -7.93 -7.17 16.44
N ASN A 153 -7.92 -5.96 15.91
CA ASN A 153 -8.62 -4.82 16.48
C ASN A 153 -10.13 -4.93 16.22
N LYS A 154 -10.89 -5.15 17.29
CA LYS A 154 -12.36 -5.34 17.22
C LYS A 154 -13.10 -4.11 16.71
N GLU A 155 -12.62 -2.91 17.03
CA GLU A 155 -13.26 -1.67 16.55
C GLU A 155 -13.11 -1.52 15.04
N VAL A 156 -11.92 -1.84 14.51
CA VAL A 156 -11.65 -1.83 13.07
C VAL A 156 -12.49 -2.90 12.37
N MET A 157 -12.55 -4.13 12.90
CA MET A 157 -13.37 -5.20 12.33
C MET A 157 -14.85 -4.79 12.26
N GLN A 158 -15.39 -4.21 13.34
CA GLN A 158 -16.78 -3.76 13.38
C GLN A 158 -17.04 -2.60 12.41
N PHE A 159 -16.07 -1.70 12.24
CA PHE A 159 -16.15 -0.65 11.24
C PHE A 159 -16.23 -1.25 9.82
N ASP A 160 -15.33 -2.17 9.49
CA ASP A 160 -15.22 -2.79 8.17
C ASP A 160 -16.45 -3.62 7.80
N GLU A 161 -17.05 -4.33 8.75
CA GLU A 161 -18.29 -5.10 8.55
C GLU A 161 -19.48 -4.22 8.13
N ASN A 162 -19.48 -2.95 8.54
CA ASN A 162 -20.56 -1.99 8.24
C ASN A 162 -20.17 -0.98 7.15
N ASP A 163 -18.98 -1.11 6.56
CA ASP A 163 -18.47 -0.15 5.60
C ASP A 163 -18.98 -0.41 4.19
N SER A 164 -19.90 0.41 3.73
CA SER A 164 -20.45 0.34 2.37
C SER A 164 -19.44 0.66 1.26
N LEU A 165 -18.31 1.28 1.60
CA LEU A 165 -17.23 1.60 0.67
C LEU A 165 -16.21 0.47 0.53
N TYR A 166 -16.24 -0.51 1.44
CA TYR A 166 -15.41 -1.70 1.33
C TYR A 166 -15.77 -2.52 0.08
N VAL A 167 -14.77 -2.92 -0.71
CA VAL A 167 -14.99 -3.66 -1.96
C VAL A 167 -15.05 -5.16 -1.69
N THR A 168 -16.22 -5.77 -1.84
CA THR A 168 -16.43 -7.20 -1.58
C THR A 168 -16.29 -8.10 -2.81
N LYS A 169 -16.25 -7.51 -4.03
CA LYS A 169 -16.15 -8.25 -5.29
C LYS A 169 -15.15 -7.57 -6.22
N VAL A 170 -14.23 -8.35 -6.77
CA VAL A 170 -13.25 -7.89 -7.75
C VAL A 170 -13.39 -8.60 -9.08
N SER A 171 -13.02 -7.92 -10.15
CA SER A 171 -13.05 -8.52 -11.48
C SER A 171 -11.88 -9.48 -11.70
N VAL A 172 -12.07 -10.40 -12.62
CA VAL A 172 -11.01 -11.31 -13.07
C VAL A 172 -9.79 -10.50 -13.58
N ARG A 173 -10.04 -9.40 -14.32
CA ARG A 173 -8.98 -8.50 -14.80
C ARG A 173 -8.20 -7.88 -13.64
N TRP A 174 -8.88 -7.35 -12.63
CA TRP A 174 -8.24 -6.77 -11.45
C TRP A 174 -7.29 -7.75 -10.79
N TYR A 175 -7.75 -9.00 -10.59
CA TYR A 175 -6.91 -10.04 -9.98
C TYR A 175 -5.69 -10.39 -10.85
N GLN A 176 -5.87 -10.52 -12.17
CA GLN A 176 -4.76 -10.81 -13.08
C GLN A 176 -3.73 -9.67 -13.12
N GLU A 177 -4.17 -8.42 -13.09
CA GLU A 177 -3.30 -7.26 -13.03
C GLU A 177 -2.54 -7.17 -11.69
N LEU A 178 -3.19 -7.55 -10.57
CA LEU A 178 -2.52 -7.64 -9.26
C LEU A 178 -1.42 -8.71 -9.29
N VAL A 179 -1.71 -9.91 -9.78
CA VAL A 179 -0.71 -11.01 -9.89
C VAL A 179 0.46 -10.59 -10.78
N LYS A 180 0.17 -10.02 -11.94
CA LYS A 180 1.19 -9.50 -12.85
C LYS A 180 2.06 -8.41 -12.21
N ALA A 181 1.47 -7.51 -11.43
CA ALA A 181 2.20 -6.48 -10.71
C ALA A 181 3.13 -7.08 -9.63
N MET A 182 2.69 -8.11 -8.90
CA MET A 182 3.55 -8.86 -7.95
C MET A 182 4.75 -9.48 -8.67
N GLU A 183 4.52 -10.17 -9.79
CA GLU A 183 5.58 -10.76 -10.60
C GLU A 183 6.58 -9.70 -11.09
N GLN A 184 6.07 -8.58 -11.60
CA GLN A 184 6.91 -7.46 -12.07
C GLN A 184 7.69 -6.80 -10.94
N ALA A 185 7.12 -6.61 -9.76
CA ALA A 185 7.81 -6.04 -8.60
C ALA A 185 8.99 -6.92 -8.15
N ASN A 186 8.82 -8.24 -8.22
CA ASN A 186 9.87 -9.20 -7.91
C ASN A 186 10.93 -9.32 -9.01
N HIS A 187 10.55 -9.16 -10.28
CA HIS A 187 11.46 -9.28 -11.41
C HIS A 187 12.31 -8.02 -11.65
N ASN A 188 11.74 -6.85 -11.45
CA ASN A 188 12.37 -5.54 -11.71
C ASN A 188 13.00 -4.91 -10.45
N ILE A 189 13.57 -5.71 -9.58
CA ILE A 189 14.20 -5.25 -8.32
C ILE A 189 15.28 -4.20 -8.58
N ASP A 190 16.07 -4.38 -9.64
CA ASP A 190 17.15 -3.53 -10.10
C ASP A 190 16.69 -2.14 -10.58
N LYS A 191 15.40 -1.97 -10.87
CA LYS A 191 14.83 -0.68 -11.29
C LYS A 191 14.42 0.23 -10.14
N LEU A 192 14.55 -0.23 -8.88
CA LEU A 192 14.33 0.66 -7.75
C LEU A 192 15.43 1.73 -7.69
N PRO A 193 15.07 3.02 -7.49
CA PRO A 193 16.05 4.07 -7.26
C PRO A 193 16.91 3.75 -6.03
N SER A 194 18.23 3.73 -6.19
CA SER A 194 19.14 3.35 -5.09
C SER A 194 19.22 4.42 -3.99
N ASP A 195 18.86 5.64 -4.30
CA ASP A 195 18.95 6.83 -3.44
C ASP A 195 17.67 7.10 -2.62
N ILE A 196 16.60 6.31 -2.82
CA ILE A 196 15.39 6.42 -2.01
C ILE A 196 15.45 5.42 -0.84
N PRO A 197 15.63 5.88 0.42
CA PRO A 197 15.59 5.04 1.60
C PRO A 197 14.26 4.31 1.74
N ILE A 198 14.31 3.01 2.12
CA ILE A 198 13.12 2.18 2.28
C ILE A 198 13.05 1.62 3.71
N LEU A 199 11.95 1.92 4.41
CA LEU A 199 11.53 1.20 5.60
C LEU A 199 10.45 0.18 5.20
N LEU A 200 10.72 -1.12 5.38
CA LEU A 200 9.74 -2.17 5.24
C LEU A 200 9.33 -2.70 6.62
N MET A 201 8.05 -2.59 6.94
CA MET A 201 7.45 -3.11 8.17
C MET A 201 6.48 -4.23 7.83
N GLN A 202 6.77 -5.44 8.32
CA GLN A 202 6.03 -6.67 7.99
C GLN A 202 5.28 -7.21 9.20
N ALA A 203 4.04 -7.58 8.99
CA ALA A 203 3.25 -8.37 9.94
C ALA A 203 3.85 -9.79 10.06
N GLY A 204 4.22 -10.20 11.28
CA GLY A 204 4.83 -11.51 11.51
C GLY A 204 3.80 -12.65 11.53
N ALA A 205 2.54 -12.33 11.89
CA ALA A 205 1.41 -13.25 11.84
C ALA A 205 0.45 -12.95 10.67
N ASP A 206 1.01 -12.46 9.55
CA ASP A 206 0.27 -12.15 8.33
C ASP A 206 -0.40 -13.42 7.76
N ARG A 207 -1.71 -13.31 7.45
CA ARG A 207 -2.51 -14.40 6.89
C ARG A 207 -2.93 -14.13 5.44
N ILE A 208 -2.50 -13.02 4.89
CA ILE A 208 -2.86 -12.51 3.56
C ILE A 208 -1.64 -12.51 2.65
N VAL A 209 -0.58 -11.82 3.09
CA VAL A 209 0.67 -11.68 2.34
C VAL A 209 1.71 -12.66 2.86
N ASP A 210 2.40 -13.31 1.95
CA ASP A 210 3.50 -14.21 2.28
C ASP A 210 4.74 -13.41 2.72
N LYS A 211 4.98 -13.38 4.02
CA LYS A 211 6.10 -12.65 4.61
C LYS A 211 7.47 -13.18 4.16
N VAL A 212 7.55 -14.46 3.74
CA VAL A 212 8.82 -15.04 3.26
C VAL A 212 9.18 -14.41 1.92
N VAL A 213 8.22 -14.32 0.99
CA VAL A 213 8.41 -13.63 -0.30
C VAL A 213 8.78 -12.16 -0.08
N VAL A 214 8.12 -11.47 0.86
CA VAL A 214 8.43 -10.07 1.20
C VAL A 214 9.86 -9.93 1.73
N LYS A 215 10.28 -10.83 2.62
CA LYS A 215 11.65 -10.82 3.17
C LYS A 215 12.70 -11.10 2.10
N GLU A 216 12.46 -12.08 1.24
CA GLU A 216 13.36 -12.41 0.13
C GLU A 216 13.51 -11.23 -0.85
N TRP A 217 12.40 -10.54 -1.15
CA TRP A 217 12.44 -9.34 -1.97
C TRP A 217 13.27 -8.23 -1.29
N PHE A 218 13.03 -7.98 0.01
CA PHE A 218 13.77 -6.98 0.77
C PHE A 218 15.26 -7.28 0.82
N ASP A 219 15.66 -8.53 0.94
CA ASP A 219 17.08 -8.91 0.98
C ASP A 219 17.77 -8.64 -0.36
N LYS A 220 17.06 -8.78 -1.47
CA LYS A 220 17.58 -8.61 -2.84
C LYS A 220 17.67 -7.16 -3.31
N ILE A 221 16.86 -6.23 -2.77
CA ILE A 221 16.94 -4.82 -3.22
C ILE A 221 18.29 -4.19 -2.86
N THR A 222 18.77 -3.32 -3.76
CA THR A 222 20.12 -2.71 -3.68
C THR A 222 20.08 -1.22 -3.37
N VAL A 223 19.02 -0.75 -2.69
CA VAL A 223 18.94 0.65 -2.24
C VAL A 223 20.00 0.94 -1.18
N ASN A 224 20.53 2.15 -1.18
CA ASN A 224 21.64 2.57 -0.30
C ASN A 224 21.30 2.48 1.19
N GLU A 225 20.03 2.71 1.53
CA GLU A 225 19.53 2.63 2.89
C GLU A 225 18.23 1.86 2.94
N LYS A 226 18.21 0.78 3.71
CA LYS A 226 17.01 -0.02 3.92
C LYS A 226 16.93 -0.53 5.35
N LEU A 227 15.74 -0.45 5.92
CA LEU A 227 15.42 -0.98 7.25
C LEU A 227 14.27 -1.98 7.13
N TYR A 228 14.39 -3.11 7.83
CA TYR A 228 13.35 -4.12 7.94
C TYR A 228 12.91 -4.27 9.40
N LYS A 229 11.60 -4.24 9.63
CA LYS A 229 11.01 -4.51 10.94
C LYS A 229 9.88 -5.52 10.82
N GLU A 230 10.06 -6.71 11.37
CA GLU A 230 8.97 -7.65 11.57
C GLU A 230 8.29 -7.40 12.92
N TRP A 231 6.94 -7.46 12.91
CA TRP A 231 6.10 -7.38 14.09
C TRP A 231 5.50 -8.77 14.37
N PRO A 232 6.12 -9.61 15.18
CA PRO A 232 5.88 -11.06 15.23
C PRO A 232 4.44 -11.48 15.49
N LYS A 233 3.69 -10.68 16.27
CA LYS A 233 2.32 -11.01 16.69
C LYS A 233 1.23 -10.27 15.91
N LEU A 234 1.59 -9.28 15.09
CA LEU A 234 0.62 -8.45 14.40
C LEU A 234 0.10 -9.16 13.15
N TYR A 235 -1.17 -8.90 12.82
CA TYR A 235 -1.80 -9.31 11.59
C TYR A 235 -1.53 -8.27 10.50
N HIS A 236 -2.03 -8.53 9.32
CA HIS A 236 -1.71 -7.83 8.07
C HIS A 236 -1.72 -6.30 8.17
N GLU A 237 -2.75 -5.73 8.78
CA GLU A 237 -2.95 -4.28 8.89
C GLU A 237 -2.26 -3.70 10.14
N ILE A 238 -0.93 -3.68 10.15
CA ILE A 238 -0.14 -3.31 11.34
C ILE A 238 -0.48 -1.92 11.91
N PHE A 239 -0.92 -0.96 11.08
CA PHE A 239 -1.37 0.37 11.52
C PHE A 239 -2.82 0.40 12.04
N ASN A 240 -3.53 -0.73 11.97
CA ASN A 240 -4.87 -0.91 12.50
C ASN A 240 -4.92 -1.89 13.69
N GLU A 241 -3.78 -2.51 14.02
CA GLU A 241 -3.65 -3.39 15.16
C GLU A 241 -3.77 -2.65 16.51
N PRO A 242 -4.08 -3.33 17.63
CA PRO A 242 -4.08 -2.69 18.94
C PRO A 242 -2.78 -1.97 19.29
N GLU A 243 -1.64 -2.45 18.80
CA GLU A 243 -0.30 -1.91 19.01
C GLU A 243 0.10 -0.82 17.99
N ARG A 244 -0.84 -0.27 17.24
CA ARG A 244 -0.60 0.72 16.16
C ARG A 244 0.22 1.94 16.57
N ASP A 245 0.15 2.34 17.85
CA ASP A 245 0.93 3.48 18.36
C ASP A 245 2.44 3.17 18.33
N GLU A 246 2.85 1.94 18.65
CA GLU A 246 4.25 1.52 18.60
C GLU A 246 4.72 1.39 17.14
N VAL A 247 3.85 0.87 16.27
CA VAL A 247 4.09 0.78 14.83
C VAL A 247 4.33 2.18 14.25
N PHE A 248 3.47 3.13 14.60
CA PHE A 248 3.60 4.51 14.18
C PHE A 248 4.88 5.17 14.69
N LYS A 249 5.20 5.00 15.99
CA LYS A 249 6.44 5.55 16.56
C LYS A 249 7.68 5.07 15.82
N TYR A 250 7.71 3.80 15.41
CA TYR A 250 8.82 3.24 14.66
C TYR A 250 8.94 3.87 13.27
N ALA A 251 7.82 3.97 12.53
CA ALA A 251 7.78 4.64 11.23
C ALA A 251 8.18 6.12 11.35
N LYS A 252 7.67 6.83 12.37
CA LYS A 252 8.02 8.22 12.64
C LYS A 252 9.51 8.39 12.90
N GLY A 253 10.12 7.50 13.70
CA GLY A 253 11.57 7.54 13.96
C GLY A 253 12.40 7.46 12.68
N PHE A 254 12.01 6.59 11.74
CA PHE A 254 12.66 6.52 10.43
C PHE A 254 12.51 7.83 9.64
N ILE A 255 11.33 8.42 9.61
CA ILE A 255 11.07 9.67 8.89
C ILE A 255 11.85 10.85 9.52
N GLU A 256 11.92 10.92 10.85
CA GLU A 256 12.72 11.94 11.54
C GLU A 256 14.20 11.85 11.17
N MET A 257 14.76 10.64 11.05
CA MET A 257 16.14 10.46 10.57
C MET A 257 16.30 10.98 9.14
N GLN A 258 15.33 10.75 8.25
CA GLN A 258 15.43 11.23 6.87
C GLN A 258 15.25 12.74 6.74
N LEU A 259 14.46 13.37 7.59
CA LEU A 259 14.33 14.83 7.66
C LEU A 259 15.64 15.52 8.09
N GLN A 260 16.35 14.93 9.08
CA GLN A 260 17.62 15.46 9.57
C GLN A 260 18.76 15.43 8.53
N LYS A 261 18.74 14.49 7.58
CA LYS A 261 19.72 14.40 6.49
C LYS A 261 19.55 15.47 5.42
N SER A 262 18.55 16.33 5.53
CA SER A 262 18.28 17.43 4.60
C SER A 262 18.82 18.76 5.09
N LEU A 263 19.37 18.79 6.29
CA LEU A 263 20.05 19.92 6.93
C LEU A 263 21.58 19.80 6.76
#